data_62a4cb7abc671875bbcb0b1fe910b53e
#
_entry.id   62a4cb7abc671875bbcb0b1fe910b53e
#
_cell.length_a   1.000
_cell.length_b   1.000
_cell.length_c   1.000
_cell.angle_alpha   90.00
_cell.angle_beta   90.00
_cell.angle_gamma   90.00
#
_symmetry.space_group_name_H-M   'P 1'
#
loop_
_entity.id
_entity.type
_entity.pdbx_description
1 polymer ?
#
loop_
_entity_poly.entity_id
_entity_poly.type
_entity_poly.pdbx_seq_one_letter_code
_entity_poly.pdbx_strand_id
1 'polypeptide(L)'
;MLLTTLLTSAEQTVEAVADTTIHKIKFTEKLAELSNMSIHQVVEHITSGLISIAIKICIAVAIYFIGRWLIRYVRRVIGRIMERRNVDLSLRAFIQNLVKIALILFLITVIIGVLGIDTTSFVALFASAGLAIGMALSGTLQNFAGGVMVLLFKPYRVGDYIEAQGQAGTVKEIQLFNTVLNTPDNKTILVPNGSLSTGIINNYSYEERRRVDWTFGIGYGDSYDYAKATLIELLEADDRIQKDPAYFIALHSLGNSSVNIVVRAWVATPDYWNVYFGMNEKVYKVFTERGINIPFPQMDVHLYSAQAKHTEAQL
;
A
#
# COMPACT_ATOMS: atom_id res chain seq x y z
N MET A 1 -41.38 -5.69 -1.86
CA MET A 1 -40.53 -6.26 -2.90
C MET A 1 -41.30 -6.64 -4.17
N LEU A 2 -42.41 -7.37 -4.15
CA LEU A 2 -43.22 -7.71 -5.33
C LEU A 2 -43.91 -6.50 -5.99
N LEU A 3 -44.37 -5.51 -5.22
CA LEU A 3 -45.04 -4.32 -5.74
C LEU A 3 -44.08 -3.36 -6.47
N THR A 4 -42.81 -3.26 -6.00
CA THR A 4 -41.77 -2.44 -6.65
C THR A 4 -41.31 -3.02 -7.98
N THR A 5 -41.21 -4.35 -8.08
CA THR A 5 -40.89 -5.04 -9.35
C THR A 5 -42.02 -4.96 -10.38
N LEU A 6 -43.28 -4.96 -9.96
CA LEU A 6 -44.44 -4.78 -10.85
C LEU A 6 -44.57 -3.33 -11.35
N LEU A 7 -44.24 -2.33 -10.51
CA LEU A 7 -44.22 -0.92 -10.92
C LEU A 7 -43.11 -0.62 -11.92
N THR A 8 -41.89 -1.14 -11.70
CA THR A 8 -40.76 -0.96 -12.64
C THR A 8 -41.02 -1.68 -13.99
N SER A 9 -41.66 -2.86 -13.99
CA SER A 9 -41.99 -3.53 -15.24
C SER A 9 -43.15 -2.82 -15.99
N ALA A 10 -44.08 -2.20 -15.28
CA ALA A 10 -45.17 -1.41 -15.90
C ALA A 10 -44.60 -0.08 -16.49
N GLU A 11 -43.68 0.60 -15.80
CA GLU A 11 -42.99 1.78 -16.32
C GLU A 11 -42.19 1.47 -17.59
N GLN A 12 -41.43 0.39 -17.60
CA GLN A 12 -40.67 -0.02 -18.79
C GLN A 12 -41.56 -0.40 -19.98
N THR A 13 -42.71 -1.02 -19.73
CA THR A 13 -43.67 -1.32 -20.80
C THR A 13 -44.36 -0.05 -21.34
N VAL A 14 -44.67 0.90 -20.47
CA VAL A 14 -45.27 2.19 -20.88
C VAL A 14 -44.27 3.00 -21.69
N GLU A 15 -42.99 3.03 -21.29
CA GLU A 15 -41.91 3.74 -21.98
C GLU A 15 -41.64 3.11 -23.38
N ALA A 16 -41.60 1.78 -23.48
CA ALA A 16 -41.44 1.07 -24.74
C ALA A 16 -42.62 1.28 -25.71
N VAL A 17 -43.85 1.31 -25.18
CA VAL A 17 -45.06 1.60 -25.98
C VAL A 17 -45.09 3.07 -26.41
N ALA A 18 -44.69 4.00 -25.53
CA ALA A 18 -44.60 5.42 -25.87
C ALA A 18 -43.58 5.67 -26.96
N ASP A 19 -42.38 5.05 -26.88
CA ASP A 19 -41.33 5.18 -27.88
C ASP A 19 -41.75 4.61 -29.25
N THR A 20 -42.43 3.44 -29.26
CA THR A 20 -42.99 2.83 -30.48
C THR A 20 -44.10 3.70 -31.10
N THR A 21 -44.90 4.37 -30.27
CA THR A 21 -45.96 5.24 -30.72
C THR A 21 -45.43 6.55 -31.28
N ILE A 22 -44.40 7.13 -30.65
CA ILE A 22 -43.70 8.33 -31.11
C ILE A 22 -43.02 8.04 -32.46
N HIS A 23 -42.40 6.86 -32.59
CA HIS A 23 -41.77 6.42 -33.85
C HIS A 23 -42.77 6.26 -35.00
N LYS A 24 -43.99 5.70 -34.69
CA LYS A 24 -45.08 5.59 -35.69
C LYS A 24 -45.63 6.96 -36.09
N ILE A 25 -45.84 7.88 -35.11
CA ILE A 25 -46.33 9.23 -35.38
C ILE A 25 -45.32 9.99 -36.28
N LYS A 26 -44.02 9.97 -35.93
CA LYS A 26 -42.97 10.59 -36.77
C LYS A 26 -42.87 9.98 -38.16
N PHE A 27 -43.13 8.68 -38.30
CA PHE A 27 -43.13 8.00 -39.61
C PHE A 27 -44.35 8.39 -40.46
N THR A 28 -45.53 8.48 -39.85
CA THR A 28 -46.77 8.92 -40.56
C THR A 28 -46.72 10.41 -40.92
N GLU A 29 -46.16 11.29 -40.08
CA GLU A 29 -45.94 12.70 -40.41
C GLU A 29 -44.94 12.84 -41.58
N LYS A 30 -43.86 12.07 -41.57
CA LYS A 30 -42.87 12.08 -42.65
C LYS A 30 -43.43 11.53 -43.97
N LEU A 31 -44.33 10.53 -43.91
CA LEU A 31 -45.07 10.06 -45.09
C LEU A 31 -46.07 11.09 -45.63
N ALA A 32 -46.74 11.81 -44.74
CA ALA A 32 -47.63 12.90 -45.12
C ALA A 32 -46.90 14.10 -45.75
N GLU A 33 -45.74 14.44 -45.20
CA GLU A 33 -44.82 15.42 -45.80
C GLU A 33 -44.36 15.01 -47.19
N LEU A 34 -43.94 13.77 -47.38
CA LEU A 34 -43.52 13.25 -48.67
C LEU A 34 -44.65 13.17 -49.69
N SER A 35 -45.88 12.92 -49.27
CA SER A 35 -47.05 12.86 -50.16
C SER A 35 -47.50 14.24 -50.68
N ASN A 36 -47.15 15.31 -49.96
CA ASN A 36 -47.45 16.71 -50.30
C ASN A 36 -46.32 17.43 -51.05
N MET A 37 -45.17 16.78 -51.23
CA MET A 37 -44.01 17.36 -51.96
C MET A 37 -44.18 17.23 -53.44
N SER A 38 -43.83 18.27 -54.19
CA SER A 38 -43.69 18.19 -55.64
C SER A 38 -42.57 17.24 -56.04
N ILE A 39 -42.64 16.59 -57.20
CA ILE A 39 -41.64 15.66 -57.71
C ILE A 39 -40.23 16.28 -57.61
N HIS A 40 -40.10 17.57 -57.87
CA HIS A 40 -38.84 18.31 -57.82
C HIS A 40 -38.24 18.36 -56.41
N GLN A 41 -39.08 18.61 -55.42
CA GLN A 41 -38.69 18.65 -54.01
C GLN A 41 -38.31 17.27 -53.47
N VAL A 42 -39.00 16.21 -53.92
CA VAL A 42 -38.65 14.81 -53.56
C VAL A 42 -37.28 14.42 -54.15
N VAL A 43 -37.01 14.77 -55.40
CA VAL A 43 -35.69 14.53 -56.05
C VAL A 43 -34.59 15.31 -55.35
N GLU A 44 -34.80 16.56 -54.99
CA GLU A 44 -33.84 17.40 -54.29
C GLU A 44 -33.57 16.88 -52.85
N HIS A 45 -34.57 16.39 -52.14
CA HIS A 45 -34.41 15.80 -50.81
C HIS A 45 -33.65 14.46 -50.84
N ILE A 46 -33.93 13.62 -51.86
CA ILE A 46 -33.22 12.36 -52.07
C ILE A 46 -31.76 12.63 -52.47
N THR A 47 -31.50 13.55 -53.39
CA THR A 47 -30.15 13.87 -53.82
C THR A 47 -29.31 14.51 -52.74
N SER A 48 -29.86 15.40 -51.93
CA SER A 48 -29.16 16.00 -50.78
C SER A 48 -28.85 14.96 -49.70
N GLY A 49 -29.81 14.03 -49.42
CA GLY A 49 -29.62 12.91 -48.51
C GLY A 49 -28.50 11.96 -48.98
N LEU A 50 -28.46 11.59 -50.27
CA LEU A 50 -27.43 10.75 -50.85
C LEU A 50 -26.04 11.42 -50.80
N ILE A 51 -25.97 12.72 -51.10
CA ILE A 51 -24.72 13.50 -51.02
C ILE A 51 -24.22 13.55 -49.57
N SER A 52 -25.11 13.77 -48.59
CA SER A 52 -24.74 13.77 -47.17
C SER A 52 -24.21 12.43 -46.72
N ILE A 53 -24.84 11.33 -47.11
CA ILE A 53 -24.35 9.97 -46.81
C ILE A 53 -23.01 9.70 -47.48
N ALA A 54 -22.85 10.08 -48.73
CA ALA A 54 -21.59 9.91 -49.45
C ALA A 54 -20.43 10.68 -48.80
N ILE A 55 -20.68 11.92 -48.33
CA ILE A 55 -19.71 12.71 -47.59
C ILE A 55 -19.33 12.03 -46.29
N LYS A 56 -20.31 11.55 -45.49
CA LYS A 56 -20.08 10.83 -44.23
C LYS A 56 -19.23 9.57 -44.46
N ILE A 57 -19.50 8.80 -45.52
CA ILE A 57 -18.72 7.62 -45.89
C ILE A 57 -17.28 8.02 -46.26
N CYS A 58 -17.09 9.06 -47.06
CA CYS A 58 -15.74 9.54 -47.40
C CYS A 58 -14.97 9.96 -46.15
N ILE A 59 -15.60 10.68 -45.23
CA ILE A 59 -14.99 11.08 -43.94
C ILE A 59 -14.65 9.84 -43.11
N ALA A 60 -15.56 8.88 -42.98
CA ALA A 60 -15.35 7.63 -42.26
C ALA A 60 -14.17 6.82 -42.81
N VAL A 61 -14.05 6.72 -44.14
CA VAL A 61 -12.93 6.06 -44.81
C VAL A 61 -11.61 6.81 -44.54
N ALA A 62 -11.61 8.13 -44.62
CA ALA A 62 -10.44 8.92 -44.30
C ALA A 62 -10.00 8.74 -42.87
N ILE A 63 -10.93 8.77 -41.90
CA ILE A 63 -10.68 8.49 -40.48
C ILE A 63 -10.16 7.08 -40.26
N TYR A 64 -10.68 6.09 -40.98
CA TYR A 64 -10.19 4.70 -40.90
C TYR A 64 -8.70 4.60 -41.32
N PHE A 65 -8.32 5.18 -42.47
CA PHE A 65 -6.95 5.13 -42.94
C PHE A 65 -5.98 5.90 -42.02
N ILE A 66 -6.37 7.11 -41.60
CA ILE A 66 -5.61 7.93 -40.66
C ILE A 66 -5.47 7.21 -39.33
N GLY A 67 -6.56 6.69 -38.78
CA GLY A 67 -6.58 5.96 -37.49
C GLY A 67 -5.73 4.69 -37.55
N ARG A 68 -5.82 3.92 -38.63
CA ARG A 68 -4.97 2.73 -38.82
C ARG A 68 -3.50 3.07 -38.95
N TRP A 69 -3.17 4.20 -39.59
CA TRP A 69 -1.79 4.71 -39.67
C TRP A 69 -1.31 5.13 -38.28
N LEU A 70 -2.13 5.87 -37.48
CA LEU A 70 -1.83 6.30 -36.15
C LEU A 70 -1.63 5.11 -35.19
N ILE A 71 -2.49 4.09 -35.26
CA ILE A 71 -2.36 2.86 -34.46
C ILE A 71 -1.02 2.16 -34.78
N ARG A 72 -0.63 2.07 -36.02
CA ARG A 72 0.66 1.49 -36.41
C ARG A 72 1.85 2.33 -35.94
N TYR A 73 1.70 3.66 -35.93
CA TYR A 73 2.71 4.56 -35.40
C TYR A 73 2.89 4.40 -33.88
N VAL A 74 1.81 4.47 -33.13
CA VAL A 74 1.83 4.30 -31.68
C VAL A 74 2.45 2.95 -31.28
N ARG A 75 2.02 1.86 -31.90
CA ARG A 75 2.62 0.53 -31.65
C ARG A 75 4.11 0.47 -31.96
N ARG A 76 4.59 1.12 -33.02
CA ARG A 76 6.02 1.21 -33.35
C ARG A 76 6.80 1.99 -32.29
N VAL A 77 6.25 3.11 -31.82
CA VAL A 77 6.88 3.92 -30.78
C VAL A 77 7.00 3.12 -29.47
N ILE A 78 5.88 2.54 -29.01
CA ILE A 78 5.86 1.69 -27.79
C ILE A 78 6.87 0.53 -27.96
N GLY A 79 6.86 -0.15 -29.11
CA GLY A 79 7.77 -1.26 -29.38
C GLY A 79 9.24 -0.86 -29.28
N ARG A 80 9.63 0.29 -29.84
CA ARG A 80 11.01 0.80 -29.76
C ARG A 80 11.44 1.19 -28.35
N ILE A 81 10.53 1.81 -27.58
CA ILE A 81 10.80 2.18 -26.18
C ILE A 81 11.06 0.92 -25.34
N MET A 82 10.19 -0.09 -25.48
CA MET A 82 10.30 -1.35 -24.75
C MET A 82 11.55 -2.15 -25.14
N GLU A 83 11.92 -2.13 -26.43
CA GLU A 83 13.14 -2.77 -26.92
C GLU A 83 14.41 -2.13 -26.34
N ARG A 84 14.48 -0.79 -26.33
CA ARG A 84 15.60 -0.05 -25.73
C ARG A 84 15.74 -0.29 -24.21
N ARG A 85 14.67 -0.67 -23.53
CA ARG A 85 14.64 -0.99 -22.10
C ARG A 85 14.81 -2.47 -21.81
N ASN A 86 15.11 -3.30 -22.81
CA ASN A 86 15.28 -4.75 -22.69
C ASN A 86 14.08 -5.44 -22.00
N VAL A 87 12.86 -4.96 -22.28
CA VAL A 87 11.62 -5.54 -21.71
C VAL A 87 11.40 -6.92 -22.33
N ASP A 88 10.99 -7.89 -21.50
CA ASP A 88 10.67 -9.24 -21.93
C ASP A 88 9.75 -9.30 -23.14
N LEU A 89 10.02 -10.23 -24.06
CA LEU A 89 9.30 -10.37 -25.32
C LEU A 89 7.81 -10.64 -25.13
N SER A 90 7.45 -11.43 -24.12
CA SER A 90 6.07 -11.79 -23.82
C SER A 90 5.29 -10.57 -23.30
N LEU A 91 5.88 -9.79 -22.38
CA LEU A 91 5.31 -8.55 -21.86
C LEU A 91 5.16 -7.50 -22.96
N ARG A 92 6.16 -7.38 -23.86
CA ARG A 92 6.10 -6.49 -25.03
C ARG A 92 4.94 -6.86 -25.95
N ALA A 93 4.79 -8.14 -26.27
CA ALA A 93 3.70 -8.63 -27.12
C ALA A 93 2.32 -8.38 -26.46
N PHE A 94 2.20 -8.65 -25.17
CA PHE A 94 0.98 -8.42 -24.41
C PHE A 94 0.54 -6.95 -24.45
N ILE A 95 1.44 -6.02 -24.06
CA ILE A 95 1.14 -4.57 -24.05
C ILE A 95 0.80 -4.05 -25.43
N GLN A 96 1.54 -4.47 -26.47
CA GLN A 96 1.25 -4.06 -27.85
C GLN A 96 -0.11 -4.53 -28.33
N ASN A 97 -0.54 -5.75 -27.94
CA ASN A 97 -1.85 -6.28 -28.29
C ASN A 97 -2.97 -5.57 -27.51
N LEU A 98 -2.78 -5.32 -26.21
CA LEU A 98 -3.73 -4.58 -25.40
C LEU A 98 -3.98 -3.17 -25.95
N VAL A 99 -2.92 -2.41 -26.24
CA VAL A 99 -3.01 -1.08 -26.82
C VAL A 99 -3.65 -1.13 -28.22
N LYS A 100 -3.32 -2.13 -29.04
CA LYS A 100 -3.94 -2.31 -30.36
C LYS A 100 -5.46 -2.49 -30.24
N ILE A 101 -5.91 -3.38 -29.35
CA ILE A 101 -7.34 -3.66 -29.16
C ILE A 101 -8.05 -2.40 -28.68
N ALA A 102 -7.54 -1.72 -27.68
CA ALA A 102 -8.13 -0.49 -27.15
C ALA A 102 -8.26 0.61 -28.23
N LEU A 103 -7.21 0.84 -29.01
CA LEU A 103 -7.21 1.83 -30.09
C LEU A 103 -8.12 1.44 -31.26
N ILE A 104 -8.26 0.16 -31.58
CA ILE A 104 -9.21 -0.31 -32.61
C ILE A 104 -10.65 -0.09 -32.15
N LEU A 105 -10.97 -0.42 -30.89
CA LEU A 105 -12.32 -0.21 -30.34
C LEU A 105 -12.66 1.29 -30.35
N PHE A 106 -11.73 2.15 -29.94
CA PHE A 106 -11.91 3.59 -30.01
C PHE A 106 -12.11 4.09 -31.46
N LEU A 107 -11.31 3.61 -32.41
CA LEU A 107 -11.44 3.98 -33.82
C LEU A 107 -12.80 3.58 -34.41
N ILE A 108 -13.27 2.36 -34.08
CA ILE A 108 -14.61 1.88 -34.50
C ILE A 108 -15.70 2.79 -33.98
N THR A 109 -15.64 3.18 -32.69
CA THR A 109 -16.64 4.07 -32.09
C THR A 109 -16.67 5.43 -32.76
N VAL A 110 -15.52 6.00 -33.09
CA VAL A 110 -15.42 7.28 -33.83
C VAL A 110 -16.05 7.15 -35.22
N ILE A 111 -15.75 6.07 -35.94
CA ILE A 111 -16.31 5.84 -37.30
C ILE A 111 -17.83 5.71 -37.25
N ILE A 112 -18.37 4.94 -36.29
CA ILE A 112 -19.82 4.74 -36.10
C ILE A 112 -20.49 6.08 -35.81
N GLY A 113 -19.88 6.94 -34.96
CA GLY A 113 -20.39 8.27 -34.65
C GLY A 113 -20.43 9.20 -35.86
N VAL A 114 -19.41 9.17 -36.72
CA VAL A 114 -19.37 9.96 -37.98
C VAL A 114 -20.47 9.55 -38.97
N LEU A 115 -20.80 8.27 -38.99
CA LEU A 115 -21.90 7.76 -39.83
C LEU A 115 -23.29 8.19 -39.31
N GLY A 116 -23.33 8.81 -38.10
CA GLY A 116 -24.59 9.31 -37.52
C GLY A 116 -25.34 8.27 -36.67
N ILE A 117 -24.70 7.15 -36.35
CA ILE A 117 -25.24 6.15 -35.44
C ILE A 117 -24.95 6.59 -34.01
N ASP A 118 -25.93 6.47 -33.13
CA ASP A 118 -25.76 6.79 -31.72
C ASP A 118 -24.72 5.87 -31.07
N THR A 119 -23.68 6.48 -30.53
CA THR A 119 -22.56 5.79 -29.87
C THR A 119 -22.69 5.73 -28.37
N THR A 120 -23.75 6.29 -27.79
CA THR A 120 -23.95 6.38 -26.32
C THR A 120 -23.89 5.01 -25.65
N SER A 121 -24.53 4.00 -26.24
CA SER A 121 -24.51 2.62 -25.71
C SER A 121 -23.10 2.01 -25.75
N PHE A 122 -22.31 2.28 -26.80
CA PHE A 122 -20.93 1.80 -26.89
C PHE A 122 -20.02 2.50 -25.87
N VAL A 123 -20.21 3.81 -25.68
CA VAL A 123 -19.47 4.59 -24.68
C VAL A 123 -19.82 4.09 -23.28
N ALA A 124 -21.09 3.83 -22.98
CA ALA A 124 -21.52 3.26 -21.70
C ALA A 124 -20.91 1.87 -21.45
N LEU A 125 -20.88 1.00 -22.47
CA LEU A 125 -20.25 -0.31 -22.38
C LEU A 125 -18.75 -0.20 -22.10
N PHE A 126 -18.02 0.68 -22.80
CA PHE A 126 -16.59 0.87 -22.58
C PHE A 126 -16.29 1.52 -21.23
N ALA A 127 -17.16 2.43 -20.77
CA ALA A 127 -17.05 3.00 -19.43
C ALA A 127 -17.21 1.92 -18.34
N SER A 128 -18.19 1.05 -18.49
CA SER A 128 -18.41 -0.08 -17.56
C SER A 128 -17.25 -1.07 -17.57
N ALA A 129 -16.76 -1.44 -18.75
CA ALA A 129 -15.58 -2.30 -18.89
C ALA A 129 -14.32 -1.63 -18.30
N GLY A 130 -14.13 -0.34 -18.54
CA GLY A 130 -13.02 0.45 -17.98
C GLY A 130 -13.07 0.51 -16.45
N LEU A 131 -14.26 0.69 -15.89
CA LEU A 131 -14.45 0.67 -14.43
C LEU A 131 -14.10 -0.71 -13.85
N ALA A 132 -14.58 -1.80 -14.48
CA ALA A 132 -14.28 -3.16 -14.04
C ALA A 132 -12.77 -3.45 -14.08
N ILE A 133 -12.07 -3.07 -15.16
CA ILE A 133 -10.61 -3.19 -15.29
C ILE A 133 -9.89 -2.32 -14.25
N GLY A 134 -10.35 -1.08 -14.06
CA GLY A 134 -9.79 -0.15 -13.06
C GLY A 134 -9.89 -0.71 -11.64
N MET A 135 -11.04 -1.28 -11.27
CA MET A 135 -11.20 -1.96 -9.97
C MET A 135 -10.32 -3.20 -9.84
N ALA A 136 -10.20 -4.00 -10.89
CA ALA A 136 -9.34 -5.18 -10.89
C ALA A 136 -7.84 -4.83 -10.73
N LEU A 137 -7.41 -3.69 -11.25
CA LEU A 137 -6.02 -3.22 -11.20
C LEU A 137 -5.75 -2.25 -10.03
N SER A 138 -6.75 -1.92 -9.21
CA SER A 138 -6.64 -0.90 -8.17
C SER A 138 -5.51 -1.16 -7.19
N GLY A 139 -5.32 -2.40 -6.73
CA GLY A 139 -4.22 -2.78 -5.84
C GLY A 139 -2.83 -2.58 -6.47
N THR A 140 -2.68 -2.89 -7.75
CA THR A 140 -1.42 -2.66 -8.47
C THR A 140 -1.14 -1.17 -8.62
N LEU A 141 -2.16 -0.38 -8.95
CA LEU A 141 -2.05 1.07 -9.06
C LEU A 141 -1.73 1.72 -7.71
N GLN A 142 -2.32 1.21 -6.61
CA GLN A 142 -2.01 1.64 -5.25
C GLN A 142 -0.53 1.40 -4.90
N ASN A 143 0.01 0.23 -5.25
CA ASN A 143 1.42 -0.08 -5.04
C ASN A 143 2.34 0.81 -5.87
N PHE A 144 2.00 1.07 -7.12
CA PHE A 144 2.72 2.01 -7.98
C PHE A 144 2.73 3.42 -7.36
N ALA A 145 1.56 3.94 -7.01
CA ALA A 145 1.43 5.25 -6.37
C ALA A 145 2.21 5.31 -5.05
N GLY A 146 2.13 4.24 -4.23
CA GLY A 146 2.92 4.09 -3.01
C GLY A 146 4.43 4.16 -3.27
N GLY A 147 4.92 3.48 -4.31
CA GLY A 147 6.34 3.55 -4.71
C GLY A 147 6.77 4.97 -5.09
N VAL A 148 5.95 5.68 -5.87
CA VAL A 148 6.21 7.09 -6.23
C VAL A 148 6.23 7.97 -4.98
N MET A 149 5.28 7.79 -4.03
CA MET A 149 5.24 8.54 -2.77
C MET A 149 6.49 8.29 -1.92
N VAL A 150 6.92 7.04 -1.79
CA VAL A 150 8.14 6.67 -1.06
C VAL A 150 9.38 7.34 -1.68
N LEU A 151 9.51 7.32 -3.00
CA LEU A 151 10.64 7.93 -3.71
C LEU A 151 10.64 9.47 -3.61
N LEU A 152 9.46 10.10 -3.56
CA LEU A 152 9.31 11.56 -3.49
C LEU A 152 9.54 12.08 -2.07
N PHE A 153 8.84 11.52 -1.08
CA PHE A 153 8.87 12.00 0.32
C PHE A 153 9.99 11.35 1.14
N LYS A 154 10.52 10.21 0.71
CA LYS A 154 11.63 9.49 1.33
C LYS A 154 11.46 9.25 2.83
N PRO A 155 10.35 8.66 3.30
CA PRO A 155 10.17 8.31 4.70
C PRO A 155 11.25 7.32 5.18
N TYR A 156 11.86 6.60 4.27
CA TYR A 156 13.05 5.77 4.44
C TYR A 156 13.88 5.76 3.14
N ARG A 157 15.13 5.35 3.25
CA ARG A 157 16.09 5.26 2.15
C ARG A 157 16.68 3.86 2.07
N VAL A 158 17.30 3.55 0.94
CA VAL A 158 18.11 2.33 0.82
C VAL A 158 19.25 2.40 1.85
N GLY A 159 19.40 1.33 2.64
CA GLY A 159 20.33 1.24 3.77
C GLY A 159 19.68 1.44 5.14
N ASP A 160 18.49 2.05 5.23
CA ASP A 160 17.81 2.22 6.52
C ASP A 160 17.28 0.88 7.04
N TYR A 161 17.36 0.68 8.35
CA TYR A 161 16.67 -0.42 9.03
C TYR A 161 15.30 0.06 9.45
N ILE A 162 14.28 -0.58 8.90
CA ILE A 162 12.88 -0.24 9.15
C ILE A 162 12.09 -1.43 9.66
N GLU A 163 11.01 -1.13 10.38
CA GLU A 163 9.98 -2.09 10.75
C GLU A 163 8.64 -1.57 10.27
N ALA A 164 7.94 -2.38 9.49
CA ALA A 164 6.64 -2.06 8.92
C ALA A 164 5.87 -3.33 8.61
N GLN A 165 4.54 -3.32 8.75
CA GLN A 165 3.67 -4.46 8.47
C GLN A 165 4.07 -5.75 9.22
N GLY A 166 4.60 -5.61 10.45
CA GLY A 166 5.10 -6.75 11.24
C GLY A 166 6.38 -7.38 10.71
N GLN A 167 7.06 -6.74 9.77
CA GLN A 167 8.33 -7.18 9.21
C GLN A 167 9.42 -6.14 9.50
N ALA A 168 10.63 -6.59 9.80
CA ALA A 168 11.76 -5.73 10.05
C ALA A 168 12.97 -6.14 9.21
N GLY A 169 13.71 -5.16 8.70
CA GLY A 169 14.91 -5.40 7.90
C GLY A 169 15.53 -4.13 7.34
N THR A 170 16.72 -4.28 6.79
CA THR A 170 17.41 -3.21 6.08
C THR A 170 16.85 -3.09 4.67
N VAL A 171 16.49 -1.88 4.27
CA VAL A 171 16.02 -1.56 2.91
C VAL A 171 17.16 -1.82 1.92
N LYS A 172 17.01 -2.85 1.10
CA LYS A 172 17.97 -3.21 0.06
C LYS A 172 17.71 -2.45 -1.25
N GLU A 173 16.43 -2.34 -1.62
CA GLU A 173 16.02 -1.76 -2.89
C GLU A 173 14.56 -1.27 -2.79
N ILE A 174 14.28 -0.14 -3.45
CA ILE A 174 12.92 0.38 -3.62
C ILE A 174 12.55 0.18 -5.10
N GLN A 175 11.69 -0.80 -5.37
CA GLN A 175 11.21 -1.12 -6.70
C GLN A 175 9.90 -0.38 -7.00
N LEU A 176 9.38 -0.51 -8.22
CA LEU A 176 8.18 0.20 -8.67
C LEU A 176 6.92 -0.13 -7.85
N PHE A 177 6.75 -1.40 -7.47
CA PHE A 177 5.57 -1.90 -6.75
C PHE A 177 5.86 -2.37 -5.33
N ASN A 178 7.11 -2.73 -5.04
CA ASN A 178 7.54 -3.31 -3.78
C ASN A 178 8.82 -2.65 -3.28
N THR A 179 9.01 -2.66 -1.97
CA THR A 179 10.30 -2.40 -1.32
C THR A 179 10.87 -3.73 -0.86
N VAL A 180 12.15 -3.95 -1.13
CA VAL A 180 12.88 -5.16 -0.77
C VAL A 180 13.62 -4.91 0.54
N LEU A 181 13.31 -5.71 1.56
CA LEU A 181 14.02 -5.69 2.85
C LEU A 181 14.91 -6.91 2.96
N ASN A 182 16.06 -6.74 3.61
CA ASN A 182 16.93 -7.84 4.02
C ASN A 182 16.95 -7.94 5.54
N THR A 183 16.57 -9.09 6.08
CA THR A 183 16.59 -9.32 7.53
C THR A 183 18.00 -9.56 8.04
N PRO A 184 18.26 -9.39 9.37
CA PRO A 184 19.58 -9.70 9.94
C PRO A 184 20.04 -11.15 9.76
N ASP A 185 19.11 -12.10 9.61
CA ASP A 185 19.35 -13.50 9.31
C ASP A 185 19.39 -13.79 7.79
N ASN A 186 19.57 -12.73 6.98
CA ASN A 186 19.77 -12.77 5.53
C ASN A 186 18.58 -13.31 4.69
N LYS A 187 17.36 -13.10 5.15
CA LYS A 187 16.15 -13.36 4.36
C LYS A 187 15.76 -12.14 3.55
N THR A 188 15.21 -12.36 2.37
CA THR A 188 14.66 -11.29 1.54
C THR A 188 13.14 -11.22 1.72
N ILE A 189 12.63 -10.06 2.08
CA ILE A 189 11.21 -9.78 2.23
C ILE A 189 10.80 -8.72 1.20
N LEU A 190 9.75 -9.02 0.43
CA LEU A 190 9.14 -8.06 -0.49
C LEU A 190 7.87 -7.50 0.15
N VAL A 191 7.88 -6.21 0.43
CA VAL A 191 6.72 -5.52 1.01
C VAL A 191 6.09 -4.61 -0.04
N PRO A 192 4.77 -4.74 -0.30
CA PRO A 192 4.09 -3.88 -1.26
C PRO A 192 4.16 -2.40 -0.86
N ASN A 193 4.52 -1.52 -1.81
CA ASN A 193 4.71 -0.09 -1.54
C ASN A 193 3.43 0.62 -1.07
N GLY A 194 2.27 0.16 -1.54
CA GLY A 194 0.97 0.69 -1.11
C GLY A 194 0.76 0.57 0.40
N SER A 195 1.12 -0.59 0.96
CA SER A 195 1.05 -0.84 2.40
C SER A 195 2.06 -0.02 3.20
N LEU A 196 3.24 0.22 2.64
CA LEU A 196 4.26 1.06 3.27
C LEU A 196 3.88 2.55 3.24
N SER A 197 3.35 3.04 2.12
CA SER A 197 3.01 4.46 1.97
C SER A 197 1.82 4.92 2.82
N THR A 198 0.94 3.99 3.21
CA THR A 198 -0.26 4.28 4.01
C THR A 198 -0.21 3.74 5.43
N GLY A 199 0.76 2.88 5.74
CA GLY A 199 0.93 2.24 7.03
C GLY A 199 1.89 2.97 7.97
N ILE A 200 2.02 2.42 9.18
CA ILE A 200 3.00 2.87 10.16
C ILE A 200 4.36 2.28 9.80
N ILE A 201 5.38 3.11 9.81
CA ILE A 201 6.78 2.71 9.60
C ILE A 201 7.60 3.20 10.79
N ASN A 202 8.28 2.28 11.45
CA ASN A 202 9.32 2.61 12.42
C ASN A 202 10.67 2.64 11.67
N ASN A 203 11.24 3.81 11.46
CA ASN A 203 12.56 3.96 10.86
C ASN A 203 13.58 4.14 11.97
N TYR A 204 14.38 3.12 12.20
CA TYR A 204 15.41 3.11 13.27
C TYR A 204 16.72 3.78 12.84
N SER A 205 16.87 4.10 11.56
CA SER A 205 18.09 4.70 10.98
C SER A 205 17.93 6.16 10.61
N TYR A 206 16.71 6.70 10.65
CA TYR A 206 16.42 8.07 10.24
C TYR A 206 17.08 9.11 11.15
N GLU A 207 17.01 8.87 12.48
CA GLU A 207 17.61 9.77 13.47
C GLU A 207 19.06 9.36 13.73
N GLU A 208 19.93 10.35 13.87
CA GLU A 208 21.36 10.15 14.13
C GLU A 208 21.64 9.52 15.50
N ARG A 209 20.71 9.68 16.44
CA ARG A 209 20.82 9.25 17.84
C ARG A 209 19.64 8.40 18.23
N ARG A 210 19.90 7.37 19.04
CA ARG A 210 18.88 6.54 19.66
C ARG A 210 19.10 6.45 21.16
N ARG A 211 18.02 6.35 21.92
CA ARG A 211 18.08 6.09 23.34
C ARG A 211 18.11 4.59 23.58
N VAL A 212 19.10 4.15 24.31
CA VAL A 212 19.20 2.79 24.85
C VAL A 212 18.60 2.77 26.22
N ASP A 213 17.70 1.85 26.49
CA ASP A 213 17.01 1.67 27.75
C ASP A 213 17.40 0.30 28.34
N TRP A 214 17.87 0.27 29.58
CA TRP A 214 18.14 -0.95 30.34
C TRP A 214 17.35 -0.94 31.65
N THR A 215 17.12 -2.13 32.18
CA THR A 215 16.59 -2.32 33.53
C THR A 215 17.47 -3.34 34.23
N PHE A 216 18.13 -2.91 35.31
CA PHE A 216 18.99 -3.76 36.12
C PHE A 216 18.32 -4.01 37.46
N GLY A 217 18.22 -5.28 37.88
CA GLY A 217 17.68 -5.68 39.18
C GLY A 217 18.77 -5.91 40.22
N ILE A 218 18.60 -5.38 41.41
CA ILE A 218 19.46 -5.64 42.57
C ILE A 218 18.65 -6.29 43.69
N GLY A 219 19.32 -6.95 44.63
CA GLY A 219 18.67 -7.54 45.81
C GLY A 219 18.08 -6.49 46.75
N TYR A 220 17.03 -6.84 47.50
CA TYR A 220 16.42 -5.94 48.48
C TYR A 220 17.36 -5.58 49.67
N GLY A 221 18.43 -6.34 49.87
CA GLY A 221 19.46 -6.05 50.88
C GLY A 221 20.59 -5.12 50.39
N ASP A 222 20.62 -4.81 49.09
CA ASP A 222 21.67 -4.02 48.50
C ASP A 222 21.38 -2.52 48.56
N SER A 223 22.47 -1.72 48.60
CA SER A 223 22.33 -0.27 48.58
C SER A 223 22.03 0.23 47.16
N TYR A 224 20.86 0.84 47.01
CA TYR A 224 20.48 1.51 45.76
C TYR A 224 21.45 2.58 45.34
N ASP A 225 21.94 3.41 46.32
CA ASP A 225 22.84 4.50 46.01
C ASP A 225 24.20 4.00 45.54
N TYR A 226 24.71 2.90 46.09
CA TYR A 226 25.94 2.28 45.66
C TYR A 226 25.84 1.67 44.27
N ALA A 227 24.73 0.97 44.01
CA ALA A 227 24.46 0.44 42.67
C ALA A 227 24.31 1.56 41.64
N LYS A 228 23.59 2.63 41.96
CA LYS A 228 23.44 3.81 41.10
C LYS A 228 24.81 4.49 40.79
N ALA A 229 25.66 4.68 41.83
CA ALA A 229 26.99 5.25 41.62
C ALA A 229 27.84 4.37 40.70
N THR A 230 27.79 3.05 40.86
CA THR A 230 28.46 2.08 39.99
C THR A 230 27.99 2.19 38.54
N LEU A 231 26.66 2.30 38.31
CA LEU A 231 26.09 2.47 36.97
C LEU A 231 26.53 3.80 36.34
N ILE A 232 26.63 4.88 37.10
CA ILE A 232 27.14 6.17 36.64
C ILE A 232 28.59 6.02 36.13
N GLU A 233 29.47 5.41 36.93
CA GLU A 233 30.84 5.17 36.52
C GLU A 233 30.96 4.38 35.23
N LEU A 234 30.14 3.34 35.05
CA LEU A 234 30.10 2.53 33.83
C LEU A 234 29.62 3.29 32.61
N LEU A 235 28.66 4.19 32.77
CA LEU A 235 28.14 5.04 31.70
C LEU A 235 29.22 6.09 31.31
N GLU A 236 29.89 6.71 32.29
CA GLU A 236 30.88 7.73 32.05
C GLU A 236 32.17 7.17 31.44
N ALA A 237 32.46 5.88 31.66
CA ALA A 237 33.59 5.16 31.09
C ALA A 237 33.39 4.70 29.61
N ASP A 238 32.21 4.92 29.04
CA ASP A 238 31.93 4.54 27.65
C ASP A 238 31.78 5.81 26.79
N ASP A 239 32.81 6.14 26.01
CA ASP A 239 32.85 7.34 25.16
C ASP A 239 31.74 7.43 24.10
N ARG A 240 31.06 6.30 23.79
CA ARG A 240 29.94 6.26 22.85
C ARG A 240 28.66 6.80 23.46
N ILE A 241 28.59 6.91 24.78
CA ILE A 241 27.45 7.47 25.49
C ILE A 241 27.51 8.98 25.46
N GLN A 242 26.48 9.60 24.90
CA GLN A 242 26.42 11.06 24.77
C GLN A 242 26.11 11.72 26.12
N LYS A 243 26.75 12.85 26.37
CA LYS A 243 26.57 13.65 27.59
C LYS A 243 25.40 14.63 27.47
N ASP A 244 24.99 14.95 26.25
CA ASP A 244 23.89 15.82 25.95
C ASP A 244 22.99 15.13 24.85
N PRO A 245 21.75 14.77 25.19
CA PRO A 245 21.11 14.83 26.51
C PRO A 245 21.78 13.92 27.54
N ALA A 246 21.78 14.35 28.79
CA ALA A 246 22.33 13.56 29.90
C ALA A 246 21.60 12.21 30.05
N TYR A 247 22.34 11.21 30.53
CA TYR A 247 21.75 9.93 30.90
C TYR A 247 20.78 10.07 32.08
N PHE A 248 19.85 9.13 32.20
CA PHE A 248 18.85 9.09 33.26
C PHE A 248 18.93 7.77 34.02
N ILE A 249 19.03 7.83 35.36
CA ILE A 249 19.05 6.67 36.25
C ILE A 249 18.07 6.92 37.38
N ALA A 250 17.14 5.99 37.59
CA ALA A 250 16.17 6.07 38.65
C ALA A 250 15.75 4.68 39.14
N LEU A 251 15.25 4.59 40.35
CA LEU A 251 14.52 3.42 40.84
C LEU A 251 13.23 3.33 40.00
N HIS A 252 13.07 2.23 39.29
CA HIS A 252 11.97 2.03 38.37
C HIS A 252 10.76 1.36 39.03
N SER A 253 11.01 0.27 39.76
CA SER A 253 9.97 -0.49 40.42
C SER A 253 10.55 -1.40 41.48
N LEU A 254 9.70 -1.74 42.46
CA LEU A 254 9.95 -2.77 43.46
C LEU A 254 9.30 -4.06 42.93
N GLY A 255 10.12 -4.99 42.44
CA GLY A 255 9.68 -6.28 41.88
C GLY A 255 9.53 -7.35 42.96
N ASN A 256 9.04 -8.52 42.55
CA ASN A 256 8.81 -9.64 43.50
C ASN A 256 10.12 -10.13 44.17
N SER A 257 11.24 -10.03 43.50
CA SER A 257 12.54 -10.52 43.97
C SER A 257 13.68 -9.52 43.79
N SER A 258 13.42 -8.34 43.24
CA SER A 258 14.46 -7.35 42.89
C SER A 258 13.97 -5.92 43.05
N VAL A 259 14.88 -5.02 43.38
CA VAL A 259 14.71 -3.58 43.21
C VAL A 259 15.22 -3.24 41.80
N ASN A 260 14.35 -2.76 40.93
CA ASN A 260 14.66 -2.51 39.54
C ASN A 260 15.11 -1.07 39.30
N ILE A 261 16.26 -0.89 38.70
CA ILE A 261 16.86 0.40 38.32
C ILE A 261 16.76 0.57 36.82
N VAL A 262 16.05 1.61 36.38
CA VAL A 262 16.06 1.99 34.94
C VAL A 262 17.26 2.87 34.65
N VAL A 263 17.92 2.56 33.53
CA VAL A 263 19.05 3.34 32.96
C VAL A 263 18.70 3.68 31.54
N ARG A 264 18.84 4.95 31.19
CA ARG A 264 18.57 5.44 29.83
C ARG A 264 19.74 6.31 29.39
N ALA A 265 20.29 6.03 28.24
CA ALA A 265 21.38 6.81 27.67
C ALA A 265 21.24 6.98 26.16
N TRP A 266 21.76 8.07 25.64
CA TRP A 266 21.75 8.37 24.23
C TRP A 266 23.06 7.96 23.58
N VAL A 267 22.98 7.34 22.41
CA VAL A 267 24.13 6.88 21.62
C VAL A 267 23.91 7.20 20.16
N ALA A 268 24.98 7.21 19.37
CA ALA A 268 24.84 7.23 17.91
C ALA A 268 24.12 5.96 17.44
N THR A 269 23.22 6.12 16.45
CA THR A 269 22.38 5.02 15.95
C THR A 269 23.16 3.75 15.58
N PRO A 270 24.35 3.82 14.92
CA PRO A 270 25.16 2.64 14.61
C PRO A 270 25.69 1.90 15.84
N ASP A 271 25.87 2.60 16.96
CA ASP A 271 26.45 2.04 18.18
C ASP A 271 25.40 1.39 19.11
N TYR A 272 24.12 1.51 18.79
CA TYR A 272 23.01 1.10 19.64
C TYR A 272 23.19 -0.30 20.23
N TRP A 273 23.37 -1.29 19.38
CA TRP A 273 23.45 -2.69 19.83
C TRP A 273 24.77 -2.99 20.51
N ASN A 274 25.88 -2.41 20.04
CA ASN A 274 27.18 -2.59 20.65
C ASN A 274 27.25 -2.01 22.08
N VAL A 275 26.60 -0.86 22.30
CA VAL A 275 26.50 -0.27 23.64
C VAL A 275 25.50 -1.05 24.49
N TYR A 276 24.34 -1.45 23.94
CA TYR A 276 23.33 -2.22 24.67
C TYR A 276 23.92 -3.51 25.25
N PHE A 277 24.54 -4.34 24.42
CA PHE A 277 25.13 -5.61 24.87
C PHE A 277 26.38 -5.42 25.73
N GLY A 278 27.23 -4.47 25.35
CA GLY A 278 28.45 -4.17 26.11
C GLY A 278 28.17 -3.67 27.51
N MET A 279 27.14 -2.88 27.72
CA MET A 279 26.72 -2.42 29.03
C MET A 279 26.16 -3.58 29.88
N ASN A 280 25.34 -4.47 29.33
CA ASN A 280 24.85 -5.65 30.01
C ASN A 280 26.02 -6.52 30.53
N GLU A 281 27.02 -6.76 29.69
CA GLU A 281 28.23 -7.52 30.06
C GLU A 281 29.04 -6.83 31.18
N LYS A 282 29.27 -5.53 31.03
CA LYS A 282 29.99 -4.74 32.03
C LYS A 282 29.29 -4.74 33.39
N VAL A 283 27.99 -4.51 33.40
CA VAL A 283 27.17 -4.50 34.63
C VAL A 283 27.23 -5.87 35.30
N TYR A 284 27.05 -6.96 34.56
CA TYR A 284 27.17 -8.31 35.12
C TYR A 284 28.51 -8.55 35.83
N LYS A 285 29.62 -8.18 35.19
CA LYS A 285 30.95 -8.35 35.76
C LYS A 285 31.18 -7.47 36.99
N VAL A 286 30.92 -6.18 36.85
CA VAL A 286 31.25 -5.18 37.92
C VAL A 286 30.31 -5.35 39.13
N PHE A 287 29.03 -5.69 38.93
CA PHE A 287 28.12 -5.97 40.04
C PHE A 287 28.63 -7.16 40.85
N THR A 288 29.04 -8.23 40.16
CA THR A 288 29.63 -9.41 40.81
C THR A 288 30.91 -9.06 41.58
N GLU A 289 31.85 -8.30 40.99
CA GLU A 289 33.10 -7.88 41.61
C GLU A 289 32.88 -6.96 42.82
N ARG A 290 31.85 -6.10 42.77
CA ARG A 290 31.53 -5.13 43.85
C ARG A 290 30.57 -5.68 44.90
N GLY A 291 30.16 -6.94 44.77
CA GLY A 291 29.24 -7.56 45.73
C GLY A 291 27.80 -7.05 45.65
N ILE A 292 27.40 -6.44 44.51
CA ILE A 292 26.01 -6.07 44.27
C ILE A 292 25.29 -7.34 43.75
N ASN A 293 24.31 -7.80 44.48
CA ASN A 293 23.65 -9.05 44.19
C ASN A 293 22.61 -8.90 43.06
N ILE A 294 22.72 -9.72 42.04
CA ILE A 294 21.70 -9.89 41.01
C ILE A 294 20.83 -11.06 41.46
N PRO A 295 19.62 -10.79 42.00
CA PRO A 295 18.88 -11.79 42.74
C PRO A 295 18.27 -12.85 41.82
N PHE A 296 18.34 -14.11 42.28
CA PHE A 296 17.49 -15.17 41.79
C PHE A 296 16.06 -14.98 42.29
N PRO A 297 15.05 -15.69 41.76
CA PRO A 297 13.71 -15.70 42.37
C PRO A 297 13.77 -16.05 43.85
N GLN A 298 13.19 -15.18 44.71
CA GLN A 298 13.17 -15.34 46.13
C GLN A 298 11.81 -15.87 46.60
N MET A 299 11.79 -16.68 47.64
CA MET A 299 10.57 -17.22 48.25
C MET A 299 10.72 -17.22 49.78
N ASP A 300 9.78 -16.60 50.46
CA ASP A 300 9.67 -16.73 51.92
C ASP A 300 8.99 -18.04 52.28
N VAL A 301 9.69 -18.92 53.00
CA VAL A 301 9.16 -20.22 53.43
C VAL A 301 8.95 -20.21 54.95
N HIS A 302 7.71 -20.26 55.36
CA HIS A 302 7.35 -20.42 56.80
C HIS A 302 7.20 -21.90 57.10
N LEU A 303 8.13 -22.45 57.91
CA LEU A 303 8.10 -23.83 58.31
C LEU A 303 7.35 -23.94 59.69
N TYR A 304 6.23 -24.61 59.72
CA TYR A 304 5.51 -24.94 60.94
C TYR A 304 5.82 -26.40 61.31
N SER A 305 6.60 -26.61 62.41
CA SER A 305 6.75 -27.95 62.98
C SER A 305 5.52 -28.30 63.81
N ALA A 306 4.75 -29.33 63.44
CA ALA A 306 3.72 -29.90 64.30
C ALA A 306 4.40 -30.65 65.47
N GLN A 307 4.39 -30.05 66.67
CA GLN A 307 4.76 -30.79 67.87
C GLN A 307 3.78 -31.96 68.08
N ALA A 308 4.28 -33.20 67.95
CA ALA A 308 3.53 -34.40 68.29
C ALA A 308 3.16 -34.30 69.77
N LYS A 309 1.87 -34.13 70.12
CA LYS A 309 1.35 -34.32 71.45
C LYS A 309 1.58 -35.79 71.80
N HIS A 310 2.61 -36.06 72.61
CA HIS A 310 2.71 -37.32 73.33
C HIS A 310 1.52 -37.34 74.28
N THR A 311 0.52 -38.12 73.95
CA THR A 311 -0.51 -38.52 74.89
C THR A 311 0.10 -39.60 75.74
N GLU A 312 0.56 -39.29 76.97
CA GLU A 312 0.83 -40.27 77.99
C GLU A 312 -0.48 -41.01 78.35
N ALA A 313 -0.57 -42.27 77.90
CA ALA A 313 -1.59 -43.18 78.38
C ALA A 313 -1.16 -43.57 79.78
N GLN A 314 -1.86 -43.05 80.75
CA GLN A 314 -1.82 -43.55 82.15
C GLN A 314 -2.56 -44.91 82.22
N LEU A 315 -1.81 -45.96 82.58
CA LEU A 315 -2.31 -47.24 83.06
C LEU A 315 -2.89 -47.13 84.47
#